data_f5e1ffe7a7630d8ce28730ee32e95cdf
#
_entry.id   f5e1ffe7a7630d8ce28730ee32e95cdf
#
_cell.length_a   1.000
_cell.length_b   1.000
_cell.length_c   1.000
_cell.angle_alpha   90.00
_cell.angle_beta   90.00
_cell.angle_gamma   90.00
#
_symmetry.space_group_name_H-M   'P 1'
#
loop_
_entity.id
_entity.type
_entity.pdbx_description
1 polymer ?
#
loop_
_entity_poly.entity_id
_entity_poly.type
_entity_poly.pdbx_seq_one_letter_code
_entity_poly.pdbx_strand_id
1 'polypeptide(L)'
;MSPTSESLLLPLYQPFVDAIALLDLSISGSELHGIMCGFLSAGAVEEGNAYLRALIAKPTEQSTRSAMSVLFEVYAISQQQIDGMGFEFQLLLPDEHESLLHRAQAFSEWCEGFMQGLRMAGIEIDQLEDEDVQDAITHINDFADLDYQS
;
A
#
# COMPACT_ATOMS: atom_id res chain seq x y z
N MET A 1 -5.00 7.87 29.76
CA MET A 1 -3.95 8.24 28.81
C MET A 1 -3.93 7.24 27.66
N SER A 2 -3.91 7.72 26.48
CA SER A 2 -3.93 6.85 25.32
C SER A 2 -2.86 7.25 24.31
N PRO A 3 -1.85 6.43 24.12
CA PRO A 3 -0.80 6.72 23.14
C PRO A 3 -1.17 6.22 21.73
N THR A 4 -2.44 6.01 21.48
CA THR A 4 -2.85 5.32 20.27
C THR A 4 -2.53 6.07 19.00
N SER A 5 -2.44 7.40 19.04
CA SER A 5 -2.17 8.16 17.80
C SER A 5 -0.79 7.81 17.23
N GLU A 6 0.20 7.54 18.09
CA GLU A 6 1.52 7.18 17.60
C GLU A 6 1.55 5.78 17.00
N SER A 7 0.79 4.85 17.58
CA SER A 7 0.77 3.47 17.10
C SER A 7 0.02 3.33 15.76
N LEU A 8 -0.67 4.40 15.31
CA LEU A 8 -1.44 4.38 14.08
C LEU A 8 -0.75 5.10 12.93
N LEU A 9 0.52 5.42 13.10
CA LEU A 9 1.34 5.97 12.03
C LEU A 9 2.11 4.85 11.35
N LEU A 10 2.24 4.97 10.03
CA LEU A 10 3.04 4.02 9.27
C LEU A 10 4.52 4.16 9.63
N PRO A 11 5.29 3.08 9.51
CA PRO A 11 6.74 3.19 9.66
C PRO A 11 7.31 4.07 8.54
N LEU A 12 8.52 4.55 8.74
CA LEU A 12 9.22 5.25 7.68
C LEU A 12 9.51 4.27 6.53
N TYR A 13 9.67 4.80 5.34
CA TYR A 13 9.79 3.99 4.13
C TYR A 13 10.97 3.02 4.20
N GLN A 14 12.15 3.53 4.54
CA GLN A 14 13.35 2.68 4.51
C GLN A 14 13.29 1.52 5.51
N PRO A 15 12.89 1.74 6.78
CA PRO A 15 12.70 0.61 7.69
C PRO A 15 11.70 -0.43 7.18
N PHE A 16 10.64 0.01 6.52
CA PHE A 16 9.67 -0.91 5.95
C PHE A 16 10.29 -1.72 4.82
N VAL A 17 11.02 -1.05 3.92
CA VAL A 17 11.70 -1.73 2.81
C VAL A 17 12.70 -2.75 3.35
N ASP A 18 13.46 -2.37 4.38
CA ASP A 18 14.44 -3.27 4.98
C ASP A 18 13.77 -4.51 5.58
N ALA A 19 12.62 -4.31 6.22
CA ALA A 19 11.88 -5.41 6.82
C ALA A 19 11.37 -6.39 5.76
N ILE A 20 10.74 -5.87 4.70
CA ILE A 20 10.15 -6.73 3.69
C ILE A 20 11.20 -7.33 2.75
N ALA A 21 12.43 -6.79 2.74
CA ALA A 21 13.50 -7.39 1.95
C ALA A 21 13.75 -8.83 2.36
N LEU A 22 13.47 -9.16 3.63
CA LEU A 22 13.63 -10.52 4.12
C LEU A 22 12.61 -11.50 3.52
N LEU A 23 11.55 -10.98 2.93
CA LEU A 23 10.51 -11.80 2.32
C LEU A 23 10.77 -12.07 0.83
N ASP A 24 11.80 -11.45 0.26
CA ASP A 24 12.20 -11.63 -1.14
C ASP A 24 11.02 -11.41 -2.09
N LEU A 25 10.29 -10.33 -1.87
CA LEU A 25 9.16 -9.98 -2.73
C LEU A 25 9.65 -9.30 -4.00
N SER A 26 8.93 -9.51 -5.08
CA SER A 26 9.29 -8.94 -6.39
C SER A 26 8.71 -7.55 -6.62
N ILE A 27 8.02 -7.00 -5.63
CA ILE A 27 7.40 -5.68 -5.74
C ILE A 27 8.03 -4.72 -4.73
N SER A 28 7.97 -3.43 -5.03
CA SER A 28 8.52 -2.41 -4.13
C SER A 28 7.62 -2.21 -2.93
N GLY A 29 8.17 -1.55 -1.89
CA GLY A 29 7.37 -1.22 -0.72
C GLY A 29 6.21 -0.30 -1.04
N SER A 30 6.42 0.67 -1.93
CA SER A 30 5.34 1.59 -2.32
C SER A 30 4.25 0.86 -3.09
N GLU A 31 4.63 -0.02 -4.01
CA GLU A 31 3.63 -0.80 -4.74
C GLU A 31 2.84 -1.70 -3.81
N LEU A 32 3.52 -2.34 -2.87
CA LEU A 32 2.85 -3.21 -1.90
C LEU A 32 1.84 -2.43 -1.06
N HIS A 33 2.23 -1.25 -0.57
CA HIS A 33 1.30 -0.42 0.18
C HIS A 33 0.11 0.00 -0.68
N GLY A 34 0.38 0.33 -1.95
CA GLY A 34 -0.70 0.65 -2.90
C GLY A 34 -1.69 -0.50 -3.03
N ILE A 35 -1.19 -1.73 -3.19
CA ILE A 35 -2.06 -2.91 -3.29
C ILE A 35 -2.92 -3.06 -2.04
N MET A 36 -2.32 -2.91 -0.87
CA MET A 36 -3.07 -2.96 0.39
C MET A 36 -4.21 -1.94 0.38
N CYS A 37 -3.89 -0.71 0.02
CA CYS A 37 -4.88 0.36 0.02
C CYS A 37 -5.98 0.13 -1.02
N GLY A 38 -5.63 -0.49 -2.15
CA GLY A 38 -6.62 -0.85 -3.15
C GLY A 38 -7.66 -1.83 -2.61
N PHE A 39 -7.19 -2.89 -1.96
CA PHE A 39 -8.12 -3.83 -1.32
C PHE A 39 -8.97 -3.15 -0.25
N LEU A 40 -8.34 -2.35 0.59
CA LEU A 40 -9.04 -1.71 1.70
C LEU A 40 -10.06 -0.70 1.21
N SER A 41 -9.72 0.07 0.19
CA SER A 41 -10.64 1.06 -0.38
C SER A 41 -11.85 0.40 -1.03
N ALA A 42 -11.67 -0.82 -1.53
CA ALA A 42 -12.75 -1.59 -2.11
C ALA A 42 -13.61 -2.31 -1.06
N GLY A 43 -13.23 -2.20 0.21
CA GLY A 43 -13.93 -2.92 1.27
C GLY A 43 -13.59 -4.40 1.33
N ALA A 44 -12.51 -4.81 0.66
CA ALA A 44 -12.14 -6.22 0.53
C ALA A 44 -11.02 -6.60 1.52
N VAL A 45 -11.28 -6.39 2.82
CA VAL A 45 -10.28 -6.61 3.86
C VAL A 45 -9.81 -8.06 3.91
N GLU A 46 -10.74 -8.99 3.83
CA GLU A 46 -10.39 -10.42 3.92
C GLU A 46 -9.60 -10.88 2.69
N GLU A 47 -9.98 -10.40 1.52
CA GLU A 47 -9.28 -10.73 0.28
C GLU A 47 -7.86 -10.17 0.31
N GLY A 48 -7.68 -8.95 0.85
CA GLY A 48 -6.36 -8.38 1.01
C GLY A 48 -5.51 -9.18 1.97
N ASN A 49 -6.10 -9.64 3.08
CA ASN A 49 -5.42 -10.53 4.01
C ASN A 49 -4.95 -11.79 3.32
N ALA A 50 -5.81 -12.41 2.52
CA ALA A 50 -5.46 -13.63 1.80
C ALA A 50 -4.32 -13.38 0.81
N TYR A 51 -4.35 -12.23 0.14
CA TYR A 51 -3.28 -11.87 -0.78
C TYR A 51 -1.94 -11.78 -0.06
N LEU A 52 -1.91 -11.09 1.08
CA LEU A 52 -0.67 -10.92 1.84
C LEU A 52 -0.13 -12.26 2.34
N ARG A 53 -1.02 -13.14 2.78
CA ARG A 53 -0.60 -14.47 3.22
C ARG A 53 -0.01 -15.27 2.07
N ALA A 54 -0.57 -15.12 0.88
CA ALA A 54 -0.08 -15.85 -0.29
C ALA A 54 1.30 -15.35 -0.73
N LEU A 55 1.61 -14.08 -0.50
CA LEU A 55 2.93 -13.55 -0.79
C LEU A 55 4.00 -14.21 0.08
N ILE A 56 3.63 -14.67 1.26
CA ILE A 56 4.55 -15.21 2.24
C ILE A 56 4.35 -16.72 2.30
N ALA A 57 4.82 -17.41 1.27
CA ALA A 57 4.50 -18.82 1.13
C ALA A 57 5.22 -19.73 2.12
N LYS A 58 6.39 -19.31 2.65
CA LYS A 58 7.20 -20.20 3.51
C LYS A 58 7.86 -19.44 4.66
N PRO A 59 7.11 -19.09 5.71
CA PRO A 59 7.68 -18.36 6.84
C PRO A 59 8.43 -19.31 7.78
N THR A 60 9.60 -19.78 7.36
CA THR A 60 10.32 -20.79 8.11
C THR A 60 11.31 -20.21 9.11
N GLU A 61 11.74 -18.95 8.92
CA GLU A 61 12.73 -18.35 9.78
C GLU A 61 12.12 -17.24 10.63
N GLN A 62 12.74 -16.98 11.78
CA GLN A 62 12.24 -15.97 12.68
C GLN A 62 12.30 -14.58 12.10
N SER A 63 13.34 -14.28 11.32
CA SER A 63 13.43 -12.97 10.65
C SER A 63 12.27 -12.78 9.68
N THR A 64 11.87 -13.84 8.99
CA THR A 64 10.72 -13.80 8.10
C THR A 64 9.44 -13.52 8.88
N ARG A 65 9.29 -14.13 10.06
CA ARG A 65 8.11 -13.88 10.89
C ARG A 65 8.04 -12.43 11.37
N SER A 66 9.19 -11.85 11.70
CA SER A 66 9.23 -10.45 12.08
C SER A 66 8.81 -9.55 10.93
N ALA A 67 9.27 -9.87 9.72
CA ALA A 67 8.88 -9.13 8.53
C ALA A 67 7.38 -9.27 8.26
N MET A 68 6.83 -10.47 8.47
CA MET A 68 5.39 -10.68 8.35
C MET A 68 4.60 -9.80 9.32
N SER A 69 5.09 -9.69 10.55
CA SER A 69 4.44 -8.85 11.55
C SER A 69 4.39 -7.40 11.11
N VAL A 70 5.49 -6.90 10.53
CA VAL A 70 5.53 -5.52 10.03
C VAL A 70 4.52 -5.37 8.89
N LEU A 71 4.46 -6.33 7.99
CA LEU A 71 3.55 -6.29 6.86
C LEU A 71 2.09 -6.20 7.30
N PHE A 72 1.68 -7.07 8.21
CA PHE A 72 0.30 -7.06 8.68
C PHE A 72 -0.01 -5.86 9.57
N GLU A 73 0.99 -5.34 10.27
CA GLU A 73 0.81 -4.12 11.04
C GLU A 73 0.54 -2.93 10.12
N VAL A 74 1.29 -2.82 9.02
CA VAL A 74 1.06 -1.76 8.04
C VAL A 74 -0.34 -1.89 7.45
N TYR A 75 -0.77 -3.12 7.16
CA TYR A 75 -2.11 -3.35 6.62
C TYR A 75 -3.19 -2.88 7.61
N ALA A 76 -3.04 -3.24 8.88
CA ALA A 76 -4.01 -2.85 9.91
C ALA A 76 -4.06 -1.33 10.12
N ILE A 77 -2.89 -0.69 10.13
CA ILE A 77 -2.82 0.76 10.28
C ILE A 77 -3.47 1.44 9.07
N SER A 78 -3.18 0.94 7.87
CA SER A 78 -3.75 1.50 6.65
C SER A 78 -5.28 1.39 6.66
N GLN A 79 -5.81 0.27 7.17
CA GLN A 79 -7.26 0.11 7.28
C GLN A 79 -7.87 1.19 8.16
N GLN A 80 -7.25 1.46 9.29
CA GLN A 80 -7.76 2.48 10.19
C GLN A 80 -7.69 3.87 9.59
N GLN A 81 -6.62 4.16 8.87
CA GLN A 81 -6.48 5.46 8.21
C GLN A 81 -7.53 5.65 7.13
N ILE A 82 -7.77 4.60 6.33
CA ILE A 82 -8.74 4.68 5.24
C ILE A 82 -10.16 4.77 5.79
N ASP A 83 -10.45 4.10 6.90
CA ASP A 83 -11.77 4.13 7.50
C ASP A 83 -12.12 5.50 8.10
N GLY A 84 -11.17 6.43 8.11
CA GLY A 84 -11.46 7.78 8.55
C GLY A 84 -11.67 7.93 10.04
N MET A 85 -10.98 7.12 10.83
CA MET A 85 -11.12 7.11 12.28
C MET A 85 -10.41 8.28 12.95
N GLY A 86 -10.30 9.42 12.26
CA GLY A 86 -9.64 10.60 12.79
C GLY A 86 -8.15 10.65 12.53
N PHE A 87 -7.62 9.74 11.73
CA PHE A 87 -6.21 9.67 11.41
C PHE A 87 -5.97 10.05 9.97
N GLU A 88 -4.88 10.76 9.73
CA GLU A 88 -4.52 11.16 8.38
C GLU A 88 -4.03 9.95 7.58
N PHE A 89 -4.49 9.86 6.35
CA PHE A 89 -4.02 8.83 5.44
C PHE A 89 -2.59 9.14 5.02
N GLN A 90 -1.75 8.12 5.03
CA GLN A 90 -0.34 8.26 4.65
C GLN A 90 -0.04 7.39 3.45
N LEU A 91 0.79 7.91 2.57
CA LEU A 91 1.36 7.13 1.48
C LEU A 91 2.75 6.66 1.92
N LEU A 92 3.02 5.39 1.71
CA LEU A 92 4.33 4.82 2.09
C LEU A 92 5.29 5.06 0.94
N LEU A 93 5.98 6.18 0.99
CA LEU A 93 6.89 6.66 -0.06
C LEU A 93 8.23 7.03 0.55
N PRO A 94 9.29 7.05 -0.28
CA PRO A 94 10.58 7.55 0.17
C PRO A 94 10.45 8.98 0.69
N ASP A 95 11.30 9.34 1.65
CA ASP A 95 11.20 10.65 2.26
C ASP A 95 11.78 11.74 1.36
N GLU A 96 11.67 12.99 1.83
CA GLU A 96 12.05 14.15 1.03
C GLU A 96 13.55 14.27 0.79
N HIS A 97 14.37 13.45 1.46
CA HIS A 97 15.81 13.44 1.23
C HIS A 97 16.18 12.67 -0.05
N GLU A 98 15.27 11.84 -0.54
CA GLU A 98 15.50 11.13 -1.79
C GLU A 98 15.29 12.07 -2.98
N SER A 99 15.88 11.70 -4.12
CA SER A 99 15.73 12.52 -5.32
C SER A 99 14.26 12.61 -5.74
N LEU A 100 13.94 13.71 -6.41
CA LEU A 100 12.59 13.89 -6.91
C LEU A 100 12.18 12.77 -7.87
N LEU A 101 13.12 12.35 -8.72
CA LEU A 101 12.87 11.27 -9.66
C LEU A 101 12.53 9.97 -8.93
N HIS A 102 13.30 9.64 -7.88
CA HIS A 102 13.05 8.43 -7.11
C HIS A 102 11.69 8.49 -6.43
N ARG A 103 11.34 9.65 -5.89
CA ARG A 103 10.05 9.83 -5.22
C ARG A 103 8.89 9.76 -6.20
N ALA A 104 9.06 10.31 -7.39
CA ALA A 104 8.04 10.22 -8.44
C ALA A 104 7.84 8.79 -8.90
N GLN A 105 8.93 8.05 -9.04
CA GLN A 105 8.85 6.64 -9.42
C GLN A 105 8.10 5.83 -8.36
N ALA A 106 8.42 6.07 -7.09
CA ALA A 106 7.75 5.36 -6.00
C ALA A 106 6.26 5.68 -5.97
N PHE A 107 5.89 6.94 -6.22
CA PHE A 107 4.48 7.30 -6.27
C PHE A 107 3.75 6.61 -7.43
N SER A 108 4.40 6.55 -8.59
CA SER A 108 3.84 5.84 -9.73
C SER A 108 3.63 4.36 -9.39
N GLU A 109 4.59 3.75 -8.71
CA GLU A 109 4.48 2.35 -8.29
C GLU A 109 3.36 2.16 -7.28
N TRP A 110 3.20 3.12 -6.36
CA TRP A 110 2.09 3.06 -5.42
C TRP A 110 0.75 3.09 -6.16
N CYS A 111 0.62 3.98 -7.13
CA CYS A 111 -0.60 4.10 -7.91
C CYS A 111 -0.89 2.82 -8.70
N GLU A 112 0.15 2.22 -9.26
CA GLU A 112 0.01 0.96 -9.97
C GLU A 112 -0.45 -0.15 -9.03
N GLY A 113 0.13 -0.19 -7.83
CA GLY A 113 -0.29 -1.15 -6.81
C GLY A 113 -1.75 -0.96 -6.41
N PHE A 114 -2.14 0.30 -6.22
CA PHE A 114 -3.52 0.62 -5.86
C PHE A 114 -4.51 0.10 -6.93
N MET A 115 -4.18 0.34 -8.20
CA MET A 115 -5.03 -0.16 -9.28
C MET A 115 -5.09 -1.69 -9.30
N GLN A 116 -3.95 -2.34 -9.03
CA GLN A 116 -3.92 -3.80 -8.95
C GLN A 116 -4.82 -4.31 -7.82
N GLY A 117 -4.72 -3.67 -6.66
CA GLY A 117 -5.55 -4.05 -5.51
C GLY A 117 -7.03 -3.94 -5.81
N LEU A 118 -7.43 -2.85 -6.47
CA LEU A 118 -8.83 -2.68 -6.86
C LEU A 118 -9.28 -3.79 -7.82
N ARG A 119 -8.46 -4.10 -8.81
CA ARG A 119 -8.80 -5.14 -9.77
C ARG A 119 -8.91 -6.51 -9.12
N MET A 120 -7.97 -6.83 -8.23
CA MET A 120 -8.00 -8.10 -7.52
C MET A 120 -9.20 -8.21 -6.58
N ALA A 121 -9.68 -7.05 -6.09
CA ALA A 121 -10.88 -7.00 -5.26
C ALA A 121 -12.17 -7.09 -6.08
N GLY A 122 -12.05 -7.12 -7.40
CA GLY A 122 -13.22 -7.24 -8.27
C GLY A 122 -13.88 -5.91 -8.66
N ILE A 123 -13.18 -4.79 -8.42
CA ILE A 123 -13.74 -3.49 -8.77
C ILE A 123 -13.50 -3.21 -10.24
N GLU A 124 -14.56 -2.84 -10.95
CA GLU A 124 -14.48 -2.39 -12.33
C GLU A 124 -14.81 -0.90 -12.37
N ILE A 125 -13.85 -0.11 -12.83
CA ILE A 125 -13.98 1.35 -12.80
C ILE A 125 -15.20 1.82 -13.58
N ASP A 126 -15.45 1.19 -14.72
CA ASP A 126 -16.57 1.57 -15.59
C ASP A 126 -17.92 1.37 -14.94
N GLN A 127 -17.99 0.55 -13.90
CA GLN A 127 -19.24 0.23 -13.23
C GLN A 127 -19.47 1.04 -11.97
N LEU A 128 -18.54 1.91 -11.62
CA LEU A 128 -18.69 2.77 -10.47
C LEU A 128 -19.71 3.86 -10.78
N GLU A 129 -20.65 4.06 -9.86
CA GLU A 129 -21.73 5.03 -10.07
C GLU A 129 -21.33 6.46 -9.69
N ASP A 130 -20.42 6.60 -8.75
CA ASP A 130 -20.01 7.90 -8.26
C ASP A 130 -18.95 8.50 -9.19
N GLU A 131 -19.30 9.62 -9.84
CA GLU A 131 -18.41 10.27 -10.80
C GLU A 131 -17.13 10.79 -10.15
N ASP A 132 -17.22 11.27 -8.91
CA ASP A 132 -16.03 11.78 -8.21
C ASP A 132 -15.06 10.65 -7.94
N VAL A 133 -15.56 9.47 -7.58
CA VAL A 133 -14.73 8.29 -7.37
C VAL A 133 -14.09 7.84 -8.68
N GLN A 134 -14.88 7.83 -9.77
CA GLN A 134 -14.34 7.48 -11.09
C GLN A 134 -13.22 8.42 -11.50
N ASP A 135 -13.42 9.73 -11.30
CA ASP A 135 -12.40 10.71 -11.65
C ASP A 135 -11.14 10.52 -10.83
N ALA A 136 -11.28 10.28 -9.53
CA ALA A 136 -10.13 10.07 -8.67
C ALA A 136 -9.33 8.83 -9.09
N ILE A 137 -10.03 7.74 -9.41
CA ILE A 137 -9.37 6.50 -9.82
C ILE A 137 -8.71 6.68 -11.18
N THR A 138 -9.36 7.43 -12.09
CA THR A 138 -8.77 7.72 -13.40
C THR A 138 -7.45 8.49 -13.23
N HIS A 139 -7.41 9.46 -12.33
CA HIS A 139 -6.17 10.20 -12.08
C HIS A 139 -5.08 9.29 -11.50
N ILE A 140 -5.46 8.39 -10.59
CA ILE A 140 -4.49 7.44 -10.03
C ILE A 140 -3.94 6.55 -11.12
N ASN A 141 -4.79 6.09 -12.02
CA ASN A 141 -4.37 5.25 -13.12
C ASN A 141 -3.42 6.01 -14.07
N ASP A 142 -3.68 7.29 -14.28
CA ASP A 142 -2.81 8.11 -15.12
C ASP A 142 -1.42 8.24 -14.50
N PHE A 143 -1.34 8.41 -13.18
CA PHE A 143 -0.05 8.46 -12.50
C PHE A 143 0.67 7.12 -12.54
N ALA A 144 -0.08 6.02 -12.54
CA ALA A 144 0.52 4.69 -12.65
C ALA A 144 1.24 4.50 -13.98
N ASP A 145 0.75 5.14 -15.03
CA ASP A 145 1.31 5.02 -16.37
C ASP A 145 2.32 6.12 -16.71
N LEU A 146 2.65 6.96 -15.73
CA LEU A 146 3.52 8.11 -15.98
C LEU A 146 4.92 7.68 -16.40
N ASP A 147 5.40 8.27 -17.49
CA ASP A 147 6.78 8.02 -17.94
C ASP A 147 7.69 9.11 -17.42
N TYR A 148 8.38 8.78 -16.34
CA TYR A 148 9.29 9.71 -15.68
C TYR A 148 10.75 9.51 -16.07
N GLN A 149 11.01 8.65 -17.04
CA GLN A 149 12.38 8.38 -17.49
C GLN A 149 12.77 9.16 -18.73
N SER A 150 11.80 9.73 -19.39
CA SER A 150 12.07 10.50 -20.60
C SER A 150 12.57 11.90 -20.33
#